data_4c3e91bed844abf284aef4eb10c7c31e
#
_entry.id   4c3e91bed844abf284aef4eb10c7c31e
#
_cell.length_a   1.000
_cell.length_b   1.000
_cell.length_c   1.000
_cell.angle_alpha   90.00
_cell.angle_beta   90.00
_cell.angle_gamma   90.00
#
_symmetry.space_group_name_H-M   'P 1'
#
loop_
_entity.id
_entity.type
_entity.pdbx_description
1 polymer ?
#
loop_
_entity_poly.entity_id
_entity_poly.type
_entity_poly.pdbx_seq_one_letter_code
_entity_poly.pdbx_strand_id
1 'polypeptide(L)'
;MPCSLMKVDAKIVRLLVVVILLARVAPALAAGCSPAVASRSAQLHLAAVTAPGTVDVTFLGHASFFLQSPGGVKIVTDYNDYIRPDFTPDVATMNHAHPTHYSLDPDPGIKLILRGWDTGTGIPHFHERFGDVQIRNVATNIREWGGGTEYGGNSIFVFEIADLCIAHLSHLHHTLAPEHLAELGEIDVLIAPVDGAYTLGQRDMLEVIRQVKAPLTIPMHFFTPRVLENFLTLIASQYPVQRAGGSHVTLSRAMLPRVPTILVIAPERGG
;
A
#
# COMPACT_ATOMS: atom_id res chain seq x y z
N MET A 1 -77.58 -18.64 29.39
CA MET A 1 -76.36 -17.93 29.92
C MET A 1 -75.56 -17.47 28.73
N PRO A 2 -75.45 -16.17 28.42
CA PRO A 2 -74.76 -15.68 27.23
C PRO A 2 -73.29 -15.44 27.52
N CYS A 3 -72.46 -15.87 26.61
CA CYS A 3 -71.05 -15.70 26.56
C CYS A 3 -70.71 -14.26 26.17
N SER A 4 -70.00 -13.54 27.01
CA SER A 4 -69.57 -12.15 26.85
C SER A 4 -68.30 -12.09 26.01
N LEU A 5 -68.36 -11.55 24.80
CA LEU A 5 -67.21 -11.24 23.95
C LEU A 5 -66.56 -9.92 24.42
N MET A 6 -65.35 -9.99 24.92
CA MET A 6 -64.53 -8.82 25.19
C MET A 6 -64.13 -8.15 23.87
N LYS A 7 -64.57 -6.92 23.67
CA LYS A 7 -64.10 -6.04 22.59
C LYS A 7 -62.71 -5.51 22.94
N VAL A 8 -61.71 -5.91 22.18
CA VAL A 8 -60.35 -5.36 22.25
C VAL A 8 -60.32 -4.02 21.52
N ASP A 9 -59.88 -2.98 22.20
CA ASP A 9 -59.92 -1.59 21.76
C ASP A 9 -58.95 -1.35 20.61
N ALA A 10 -59.42 -0.87 19.47
CA ALA A 10 -58.67 -0.67 18.22
C ALA A 10 -57.52 0.39 18.35
N LYS A 11 -57.41 1.09 19.48
CA LYS A 11 -56.36 2.11 19.69
C LYS A 11 -55.03 1.51 20.16
N ILE A 12 -54.99 0.29 20.69
CA ILE A 12 -53.78 -0.36 21.17
C ILE A 12 -53.03 -1.00 20.00
N VAL A 13 -53.67 -1.39 18.94
CA VAL A 13 -53.07 -2.02 17.77
C VAL A 13 -52.30 -1.01 16.88
N ARG A 14 -52.64 0.29 16.94
CA ARG A 14 -51.93 1.34 16.17
C ARG A 14 -50.62 1.81 16.77
N LEU A 15 -50.34 1.57 18.04
CA LEU A 15 -49.11 1.99 18.72
C LEU A 15 -47.99 0.97 18.58
N LEU A 16 -48.28 -0.27 18.21
CA LEU A 16 -47.32 -1.36 18.07
C LEU A 16 -46.69 -1.46 16.64
N VAL A 17 -47.27 -0.79 15.64
CA VAL A 17 -46.79 -0.86 14.27
C VAL A 17 -45.77 0.26 13.91
N VAL A 18 -45.65 1.30 14.75
CA VAL A 18 -44.74 2.44 14.47
C VAL A 18 -43.33 2.23 15.03
N VAL A 19 -43.06 1.20 15.84
CA VAL A 19 -41.73 0.98 16.47
C VAL A 19 -40.81 0.04 15.66
N ILE A 20 -41.25 -0.56 14.56
CA ILE A 20 -40.45 -1.58 13.84
C ILE A 20 -39.82 -1.05 12.53
N LEU A 21 -39.84 0.24 12.26
CA LEU A 21 -39.15 0.83 11.10
C LEU A 21 -38.01 1.78 11.47
N LEU A 22 -37.25 1.47 12.49
CA LEU A 22 -35.89 1.98 12.65
C LEU A 22 -34.97 1.10 11.82
N ALA A 23 -34.78 1.52 10.56
CA ALA A 23 -33.83 0.93 9.65
C ALA A 23 -32.47 0.78 10.37
N ARG A 24 -32.03 -0.45 10.54
CA ARG A 24 -30.65 -0.75 10.90
C ARG A 24 -29.80 -0.31 9.72
N VAL A 25 -29.26 0.90 9.77
CA VAL A 25 -28.11 1.27 8.94
C VAL A 25 -26.96 0.41 9.49
N ALA A 26 -26.69 -0.70 8.84
CA ALA A 26 -25.48 -1.44 9.08
C ALA A 26 -24.31 -0.52 8.66
N PRO A 27 -23.34 -0.26 9.56
CA PRO A 27 -22.14 0.41 9.12
C PRO A 27 -21.47 -0.46 8.05
N ALA A 28 -21.18 0.12 6.89
CA ALA A 28 -20.31 -0.51 5.92
C ALA A 28 -18.99 -0.81 6.61
N LEU A 29 -18.66 -2.08 6.77
CA LEU A 29 -17.34 -2.52 7.18
C LEU A 29 -16.39 -2.11 6.06
N ALA A 30 -15.51 -1.16 6.31
CA ALA A 30 -14.37 -0.95 5.45
C ALA A 30 -13.62 -2.28 5.37
N ALA A 31 -13.53 -2.85 4.18
CA ALA A 31 -12.76 -4.05 3.93
C ALA A 31 -11.27 -3.67 4.11
N GLY A 32 -10.66 -4.09 5.21
CA GLY A 32 -9.21 -3.99 5.38
C GLY A 32 -8.50 -4.83 4.33
N CYS A 33 -7.29 -4.48 3.99
CA CYS A 33 -6.43 -5.20 3.03
C CYS A 33 -6.11 -6.64 3.46
N SER A 34 -6.37 -7.00 4.69
CA SER A 34 -6.15 -8.35 5.23
C SER A 34 -7.47 -8.99 5.62
N PRO A 35 -7.69 -10.29 5.33
CA PRO A 35 -8.88 -11.00 5.74
C PRO A 35 -8.98 -11.28 7.25
N ALA A 36 -7.99 -10.89 8.06
CA ALA A 36 -7.95 -11.18 9.49
C ALA A 36 -7.91 -9.91 10.36
N VAL A 37 -8.98 -9.75 11.16
CA VAL A 37 -9.09 -9.02 12.42
C VAL A 37 -9.25 -7.50 12.33
N ALA A 38 -10.50 -7.07 12.36
CA ALA A 38 -10.90 -5.70 12.68
C ALA A 38 -10.76 -5.42 14.19
N SER A 39 -9.88 -4.50 14.56
CA SER A 39 -9.92 -3.80 15.86
C SER A 39 -10.24 -2.33 15.62
N ARG A 40 -11.36 -1.87 16.18
CA ARG A 40 -11.80 -0.48 16.08
C ARG A 40 -11.30 0.34 17.25
N SER A 41 -10.70 1.50 16.98
CA SER A 41 -10.81 2.68 17.84
C SER A 41 -10.59 3.93 16.99
N ALA A 42 -11.60 4.80 16.96
CA ALA A 42 -11.56 6.09 16.29
C ALA A 42 -10.99 7.15 17.23
N GLN A 43 -9.99 7.89 16.78
CA GLN A 43 -9.59 9.16 17.38
C GLN A 43 -9.40 10.21 16.28
N LEU A 44 -10.11 11.33 16.46
CA LEU A 44 -10.05 12.49 15.58
C LEU A 44 -8.84 13.37 15.93
N HIS A 45 -7.99 13.63 14.95
CA HIS A 45 -7.05 14.76 14.98
C HIS A 45 -7.11 15.53 13.67
N LEU A 46 -7.29 16.84 13.79
CA LEU A 46 -7.29 17.79 12.68
C LEU A 46 -5.86 18.28 12.39
N ALA A 47 -5.34 18.03 11.20
CA ALA A 47 -4.16 18.69 10.65
C ALA A 47 -4.20 18.71 9.12
N ALA A 48 -3.62 19.74 8.55
CA ALA A 48 -3.60 20.19 7.16
C ALA A 48 -3.78 19.12 6.05
N VAL A 49 -4.67 19.38 5.16
CA VAL A 49 -5.66 18.56 4.54
C VAL A 49 -5.22 18.17 3.13
N THR A 50 -4.85 16.90 2.97
CA THR A 50 -5.13 16.16 1.75
C THR A 50 -6.65 15.93 1.70
N ALA A 51 -7.28 15.92 0.54
CA ALA A 51 -8.73 15.74 0.47
C ALA A 51 -9.12 14.41 1.16
N PRO A 52 -10.21 14.35 1.93
CA PRO A 52 -10.63 13.13 2.58
C PRO A 52 -10.74 11.97 1.59
N GLY A 53 -10.20 10.79 1.92
CA GLY A 53 -10.24 9.62 1.07
C GLY A 53 -9.22 9.62 -0.08
N THR A 54 -8.19 10.50 -0.04
CA THR A 54 -7.10 10.50 -1.02
C THR A 54 -5.75 10.28 -0.35
N VAL A 55 -4.76 9.81 -1.11
CA VAL A 55 -3.36 9.75 -0.74
C VAL A 55 -2.53 10.44 -1.82
N ASP A 56 -1.60 11.28 -1.40
CA ASP A 56 -0.63 11.88 -2.30
C ASP A 56 0.59 10.97 -2.42
N VAL A 57 1.01 10.72 -3.65
CA VAL A 57 2.13 9.83 -4.00
C VAL A 57 3.12 10.61 -4.84
N THR A 58 4.34 10.78 -4.36
CA THR A 58 5.43 11.42 -5.09
C THR A 58 6.57 10.43 -5.30
N PHE A 59 7.02 10.27 -6.51
CA PHE A 59 8.20 9.47 -6.83
C PHE A 59 9.45 10.32 -6.65
N LEU A 60 10.17 10.12 -5.55
CA LEU A 60 11.39 10.86 -5.25
C LEU A 60 12.55 10.45 -6.15
N GLY A 61 12.58 9.18 -6.59
CA GLY A 61 13.59 8.61 -7.47
C GLY A 61 14.01 7.22 -7.03
N HIS A 62 14.65 6.45 -7.92
CA HIS A 62 15.08 5.07 -7.72
C HIS A 62 13.96 4.16 -7.21
N ALA A 63 13.91 3.87 -5.91
CA ALA A 63 12.86 3.12 -5.25
C ALA A 63 12.14 3.94 -4.15
N SER A 64 12.52 5.19 -3.95
CA SER A 64 11.99 6.02 -2.87
C SER A 64 10.73 6.76 -3.30
N PHE A 65 9.68 6.61 -2.52
CA PHE A 65 8.42 7.34 -2.66
C PHE A 65 8.10 8.11 -1.39
N PHE A 66 7.50 9.27 -1.57
CA PHE A 66 6.83 10.00 -0.50
C PHE A 66 5.33 9.76 -0.61
N LEU A 67 4.74 9.24 0.47
CA LEU A 67 3.31 9.06 0.61
C LEU A 67 2.80 10.00 1.69
N GLN A 68 1.75 10.78 1.41
CA GLN A 68 1.10 11.62 2.41
C GLN A 68 -0.36 11.23 2.57
N SER A 69 -0.73 10.91 3.82
CA SER A 69 -2.09 10.53 4.16
C SER A 69 -3.01 11.75 4.29
N PRO A 70 -4.35 11.58 4.28
CA PRO A 70 -5.31 12.66 4.58
C PRO A 70 -5.11 13.27 5.97
N GLY A 71 -4.66 12.47 6.95
CA GLY A 71 -4.31 12.92 8.30
C GLY A 71 -2.99 13.67 8.39
N GLY A 72 -2.27 13.84 7.27
CA GLY A 72 -1.00 14.56 7.19
C GLY A 72 0.22 13.73 7.58
N VAL A 73 0.09 12.39 7.75
CA VAL A 73 1.24 11.52 8.00
C VAL A 73 2.12 11.46 6.77
N LYS A 74 3.40 11.73 6.96
CA LYS A 74 4.44 11.73 5.93
C LYS A 74 5.26 10.45 6.01
N ILE A 75 5.23 9.64 4.96
CA ILE A 75 5.95 8.37 4.88
C ILE A 75 6.93 8.43 3.73
N VAL A 76 8.17 7.99 3.96
CA VAL A 76 9.16 7.80 2.90
C VAL A 76 9.55 6.33 2.84
N THR A 77 9.37 5.71 1.67
CA THR A 77 9.76 4.33 1.40
C THR A 77 11.20 4.28 0.92
N ASP A 78 11.90 3.18 1.22
CA ASP A 78 13.32 2.99 0.88
C ASP A 78 14.17 4.22 1.19
N TYR A 79 13.95 4.75 2.42
CA TYR A 79 14.65 5.94 2.91
C TYR A 79 16.15 5.67 2.97
N ASN A 80 16.91 6.43 2.19
CA ASN A 80 18.34 6.21 1.99
C ASN A 80 19.13 7.54 1.99
N ASP A 81 20.47 7.45 1.93
CA ASP A 81 21.33 8.63 2.02
C ASP A 81 21.51 9.36 0.68
N TYR A 82 21.08 8.80 -0.44
CA TYR A 82 21.23 9.38 -1.77
C TYR A 82 20.00 10.20 -2.23
N ILE A 83 18.80 9.75 -1.83
CA ILE A 83 17.53 10.35 -2.20
C ILE A 83 16.77 10.69 -0.92
N ARG A 84 17.16 11.79 -0.28
CA ARG A 84 16.47 12.32 0.89
C ARG A 84 15.51 13.43 0.47
N PRO A 85 14.29 13.46 1.02
CA PRO A 85 13.44 14.64 0.91
C PRO A 85 14.07 15.82 1.67
N ASP A 86 13.61 17.03 1.38
CA ASP A 86 14.01 18.25 2.08
C ASP A 86 13.21 18.52 3.37
N PHE A 87 12.49 17.51 3.82
CA PHE A 87 11.71 17.52 5.06
C PHE A 87 11.94 16.23 5.85
N THR A 88 11.69 16.27 7.15
CA THR A 88 11.70 15.07 8.01
C THR A 88 10.37 14.32 7.87
N PRO A 89 10.35 13.05 7.41
CA PRO A 89 9.13 12.24 7.40
C PRO A 89 8.75 11.81 8.84
N ASP A 90 7.48 11.47 9.05
CA ASP A 90 7.04 10.85 10.29
C ASP A 90 7.45 9.38 10.36
N VAL A 91 7.39 8.69 9.22
CA VAL A 91 7.70 7.27 9.07
C VAL A 91 8.69 7.06 7.93
N ALA A 92 9.69 6.22 8.16
CA ALA A 92 10.59 5.74 7.12
C ALA A 92 10.55 4.21 7.08
N THR A 93 10.36 3.63 5.89
CA THR A 93 10.65 2.21 5.67
C THR A 93 11.97 2.05 4.95
N MET A 94 12.71 1.03 5.32
CA MET A 94 13.96 0.62 4.71
C MET A 94 13.80 -0.87 4.41
N ASN A 95 13.71 -1.26 3.15
CA ASN A 95 13.19 -2.57 2.80
C ASN A 95 14.26 -3.64 2.68
N HIS A 96 15.50 -3.24 2.40
CA HIS A 96 16.65 -4.12 2.19
C HIS A 96 17.94 -3.46 2.66
N ALA A 97 18.92 -4.25 3.17
CA ALA A 97 20.22 -3.79 3.65
C ALA A 97 21.21 -3.41 2.53
N HIS A 98 20.75 -2.65 1.53
CA HIS A 98 21.59 -2.11 0.46
C HIS A 98 21.53 -0.58 0.48
N PRO A 99 22.66 0.15 0.30
CA PRO A 99 22.74 1.60 0.50
C PRO A 99 21.69 2.44 -0.20
N THR A 100 21.14 1.98 -1.33
CA THR A 100 20.07 2.68 -2.05
C THR A 100 18.67 2.43 -1.47
N HIS A 101 18.54 1.55 -0.46
CA HIS A 101 17.26 1.14 0.17
C HIS A 101 17.23 1.38 1.68
N TYR A 102 18.35 1.83 2.28
CA TYR A 102 18.40 2.17 3.70
C TYR A 102 19.39 3.32 3.97
N SER A 103 19.28 3.92 5.14
CA SER A 103 20.19 4.91 5.69
C SER A 103 20.87 4.36 6.95
N LEU A 104 22.18 4.59 7.05
CA LEU A 104 22.95 4.36 8.29
C LEU A 104 22.76 5.48 9.30
N ASP A 105 22.46 6.70 8.81
CA ASP A 105 22.28 7.91 9.61
C ASP A 105 20.94 8.58 9.24
N PRO A 106 19.80 7.95 9.60
CA PRO A 106 18.48 8.53 9.33
C PRO A 106 18.28 9.80 10.16
N ASP A 107 17.48 10.73 9.63
CA ASP A 107 17.10 11.95 10.34
C ASP A 107 16.55 11.60 11.74
N PRO A 108 17.13 12.14 12.83
CA PRO A 108 16.71 11.82 14.20
C PRO A 108 15.30 12.31 14.54
N GLY A 109 14.69 13.14 13.70
CA GLY A 109 13.30 13.58 13.84
C GLY A 109 12.28 12.58 13.33
N ILE A 110 12.70 11.50 12.64
CA ILE A 110 11.80 10.42 12.19
C ILE A 110 11.26 9.66 13.41
N LYS A 111 9.96 9.59 13.54
CA LYS A 111 9.28 9.01 14.71
C LYS A 111 9.20 7.49 14.66
N LEU A 112 9.11 6.91 13.45
CA LEU A 112 9.03 5.47 13.26
C LEU A 112 9.91 5.04 12.08
N ILE A 113 10.88 4.15 12.36
CA ILE A 113 11.77 3.58 11.34
C ILE A 113 11.55 2.07 11.32
N LEU A 114 11.15 1.53 10.16
CA LEU A 114 10.88 0.11 9.96
C LEU A 114 11.94 -0.47 9.01
N ARG A 115 12.83 -1.31 9.55
CA ARG A 115 13.84 -2.04 8.78
C ARG A 115 13.34 -3.43 8.42
N GLY A 116 13.14 -3.67 7.14
CA GLY A 116 12.46 -4.85 6.59
C GLY A 116 13.34 -6.09 6.42
N TRP A 117 14.46 -6.20 7.10
CA TRP A 117 15.36 -7.36 7.09
C TRP A 117 15.81 -7.72 8.51
N ASP A 118 16.40 -8.90 8.68
CA ASP A 118 16.92 -9.33 9.97
C ASP A 118 18.11 -8.45 10.39
N THR A 119 17.94 -7.70 11.48
CA THR A 119 18.99 -6.88 12.11
C THR A 119 19.66 -7.60 13.27
N GLY A 120 19.54 -8.93 13.38
CA GLY A 120 20.05 -9.77 14.45
C GLY A 120 19.01 -10.20 15.49
N THR A 121 17.73 -9.87 15.23
CA THR A 121 16.60 -10.24 16.11
C THR A 121 15.59 -11.17 15.43
N GLY A 122 15.90 -11.64 14.23
CA GLY A 122 15.04 -12.44 13.37
C GLY A 122 14.34 -11.62 12.29
N ILE A 123 13.68 -12.31 11.37
CA ILE A 123 12.93 -11.70 10.27
C ILE A 123 11.77 -10.86 10.86
N PRO A 124 11.69 -9.56 10.53
CA PRO A 124 10.69 -8.70 11.14
C PRO A 124 9.28 -8.96 10.58
N HIS A 125 8.28 -8.87 11.46
CA HIS A 125 6.87 -8.88 11.13
C HIS A 125 6.21 -7.64 11.74
N PHE A 126 5.92 -6.64 10.91
CA PHE A 126 5.34 -5.38 11.34
C PHE A 126 3.81 -5.38 11.17
N HIS A 127 3.13 -4.84 12.18
CA HIS A 127 1.72 -4.46 12.18
C HIS A 127 1.59 -3.15 12.94
N GLU A 128 2.08 -2.08 12.34
CA GLU A 128 2.17 -0.78 12.98
C GLU A 128 0.99 0.11 12.58
N ARG A 129 0.62 0.99 13.49
CA ARG A 129 -0.34 2.06 13.21
C ARG A 129 0.30 3.39 13.57
N PHE A 130 0.34 4.30 12.61
CA PHE A 130 0.80 5.66 12.82
C PHE A 130 -0.23 6.65 12.27
N GLY A 131 -0.86 7.41 13.16
CA GLY A 131 -1.96 8.30 12.79
C GLY A 131 -3.12 7.55 12.12
N ASP A 132 -3.43 7.94 10.89
CA ASP A 132 -4.47 7.36 10.04
C ASP A 132 -3.94 6.27 9.08
N VAL A 133 -2.69 5.83 9.26
CA VAL A 133 -2.04 4.83 8.42
C VAL A 133 -1.83 3.54 9.18
N GLN A 134 -2.09 2.38 8.53
CA GLN A 134 -1.64 1.08 9.00
C GLN A 134 -0.53 0.58 8.09
N ILE A 135 0.53 0.00 8.67
CA ILE A 135 1.72 -0.44 7.96
C ILE A 135 2.03 -1.88 8.37
N ARG A 136 2.18 -2.75 7.40
CA ARG A 136 2.62 -4.13 7.61
C ARG A 136 3.65 -4.52 6.56
N ASN A 137 4.35 -5.62 6.76
CA ASN A 137 5.28 -6.14 5.78
C ASN A 137 5.02 -7.62 5.46
N VAL A 138 5.50 -8.02 4.29
CA VAL A 138 5.65 -9.42 3.90
C VAL A 138 7.13 -9.64 3.59
N ALA A 139 7.79 -10.51 4.35
CA ALA A 139 9.20 -10.80 4.17
C ALA A 139 9.43 -11.59 2.89
N THR A 140 10.47 -11.24 2.14
CA THR A 140 10.90 -11.94 0.94
C THR A 140 12.41 -12.14 0.94
N ASN A 141 12.92 -12.97 0.04
CA ASN A 141 14.32 -13.35 0.03
C ASN A 141 15.10 -12.57 -1.04
N ILE A 142 16.39 -12.42 -0.82
CA ILE A 142 17.33 -11.84 -1.77
C ILE A 142 18.16 -12.96 -2.40
N ARG A 143 18.37 -12.89 -3.71
CA ARG A 143 19.34 -13.73 -4.42
C ARG A 143 20.73 -13.10 -4.25
N GLU A 144 21.64 -13.80 -3.61
CA GLU A 144 23.03 -13.37 -3.47
C GLU A 144 23.81 -13.47 -4.78
N TRP A 145 24.79 -12.61 -4.98
CA TRP A 145 25.68 -12.61 -6.13
C TRP A 145 26.48 -13.91 -6.29
N GLY A 146 26.77 -14.58 -5.20
CA GLY A 146 27.49 -15.88 -5.15
C GLY A 146 26.62 -17.10 -5.42
N GLY A 147 25.30 -16.94 -5.65
CA GLY A 147 24.36 -18.03 -5.89
C GLY A 147 23.71 -18.59 -4.64
N GLY A 148 23.76 -17.84 -3.51
CA GLY A 148 23.03 -18.13 -2.28
C GLY A 148 21.66 -17.46 -2.23
N THR A 149 21.01 -17.62 -1.07
CA THR A 149 19.75 -16.95 -0.73
C THR A 149 19.88 -16.33 0.66
N GLU A 150 19.70 -15.02 0.74
CA GLU A 150 19.51 -14.30 1.99
C GLU A 150 18.02 -14.36 2.33
N TYR A 151 17.68 -15.15 3.36
CA TYR A 151 16.29 -15.32 3.79
C TYR A 151 15.84 -14.08 4.56
N GLY A 152 14.67 -13.56 4.18
CA GLY A 152 14.13 -12.35 4.80
C GLY A 152 14.97 -11.10 4.57
N GLY A 153 15.81 -11.07 3.53
CA GLY A 153 16.68 -9.93 3.21
C GLY A 153 15.94 -8.73 2.58
N ASN A 154 14.66 -8.88 2.25
CA ASN A 154 13.80 -7.82 1.75
C ASN A 154 12.41 -7.92 2.37
N SER A 155 11.73 -6.79 2.52
CA SER A 155 10.31 -6.73 2.85
C SER A 155 9.52 -5.98 1.80
N ILE A 156 8.36 -6.53 1.44
CA ILE A 156 7.30 -5.79 0.78
C ILE A 156 6.54 -5.07 1.89
N PHE A 157 6.55 -3.74 1.89
CA PHE A 157 5.70 -2.98 2.81
C PHE A 157 4.34 -2.70 2.18
N VAL A 158 3.29 -2.88 2.97
CA VAL A 158 1.91 -2.56 2.59
C VAL A 158 1.41 -1.46 3.49
N PHE A 159 0.95 -0.38 2.88
CA PHE A 159 0.40 0.79 3.53
C PHE A 159 -1.11 0.84 3.29
N GLU A 160 -1.89 0.86 4.36
CA GLU A 160 -3.33 1.07 4.32
C GLU A 160 -3.59 2.55 4.60
N ILE A 161 -3.91 3.31 3.56
CA ILE A 161 -4.09 4.77 3.59
C ILE A 161 -5.34 5.13 2.80
N ALA A 162 -6.27 5.88 3.40
CA ALA A 162 -7.44 6.40 2.69
C ALA A 162 -8.24 5.30 1.94
N ASP A 163 -8.44 4.16 2.59
CA ASP A 163 -9.08 2.96 2.05
C ASP A 163 -8.36 2.34 0.84
N LEU A 164 -7.11 2.72 0.59
CA LEU A 164 -6.23 2.11 -0.41
C LEU A 164 -5.18 1.22 0.24
N CYS A 165 -4.91 0.08 -0.39
CA CYS A 165 -3.83 -0.84 -0.06
C CYS A 165 -2.69 -0.64 -1.06
N ILE A 166 -1.60 -0.01 -0.63
CA ILE A 166 -0.44 0.30 -1.45
C ILE A 166 0.70 -0.64 -1.08
N ALA A 167 1.13 -1.52 -1.99
CA ALA A 167 2.26 -2.40 -1.78
C ALA A 167 3.50 -1.86 -2.49
N HIS A 168 4.61 -1.76 -1.75
CA HIS A 168 5.92 -1.38 -2.25
C HIS A 168 6.84 -2.59 -2.25
N LEU A 169 7.18 -3.11 -3.45
CA LEU A 169 7.93 -4.36 -3.60
C LEU A 169 9.43 -4.21 -3.32
N SER A 170 9.94 -2.98 -3.30
CA SER A 170 11.35 -2.65 -3.09
C SER A 170 12.29 -3.46 -3.98
N HIS A 171 13.20 -4.21 -3.39
CA HIS A 171 14.26 -4.97 -4.05
C HIS A 171 13.87 -6.45 -4.23
N LEU A 172 12.68 -6.72 -4.75
CA LEU A 172 12.16 -8.07 -4.93
C LEU A 172 13.01 -8.88 -5.93
N HIS A 173 13.41 -10.11 -5.55
CA HIS A 173 14.30 -10.98 -6.33
C HIS A 173 13.68 -12.26 -6.86
N HIS A 174 12.44 -12.57 -6.48
CA HIS A 174 11.76 -13.79 -6.91
C HIS A 174 10.25 -13.56 -7.12
N THR A 175 9.60 -14.44 -7.85
CA THR A 175 8.14 -14.47 -7.97
C THR A 175 7.50 -14.82 -6.63
N LEU A 176 6.25 -14.42 -6.45
CA LEU A 176 5.57 -14.60 -5.17
C LEU A 176 5.01 -16.01 -5.05
N ALA A 177 5.32 -16.68 -3.95
CA ALA A 177 4.69 -17.96 -3.58
C ALA A 177 3.26 -17.72 -3.06
N PRO A 178 2.40 -18.75 -3.03
CA PRO A 178 1.03 -18.62 -2.53
C PRO A 178 0.94 -18.02 -1.12
N GLU A 179 1.91 -18.31 -0.26
CA GLU A 179 2.00 -17.77 1.10
C GLU A 179 2.21 -16.26 1.09
N HIS A 180 3.13 -15.76 0.25
CA HIS A 180 3.35 -14.32 0.10
C HIS A 180 2.09 -13.61 -0.42
N LEU A 181 1.38 -14.21 -1.39
CA LEU A 181 0.15 -13.64 -1.92
C LEU A 181 -0.98 -13.62 -0.88
N ALA A 182 -1.05 -14.67 -0.04
CA ALA A 182 -2.02 -14.74 1.06
C ALA A 182 -1.74 -13.66 2.13
N GLU A 183 -0.46 -13.43 2.45
CA GLU A 183 -0.05 -12.38 3.38
C GLU A 183 -0.24 -10.97 2.79
N LEU A 184 0.01 -10.79 1.49
CA LEU A 184 -0.23 -9.51 0.80
C LEU A 184 -1.71 -9.13 0.81
N GLY A 185 -2.61 -10.10 0.63
CA GLY A 185 -4.03 -9.82 0.48
C GLY A 185 -4.35 -9.03 -0.80
N GLU A 186 -5.46 -8.29 -0.80
CA GLU A 186 -5.87 -7.46 -1.93
C GLU A 186 -5.05 -6.16 -1.96
N ILE A 187 -4.44 -5.84 -3.10
CA ILE A 187 -3.62 -4.65 -3.32
C ILE A 187 -4.30 -3.78 -4.38
N ASP A 188 -4.44 -2.50 -4.08
CA ASP A 188 -5.02 -1.50 -4.97
C ASP A 188 -3.96 -0.82 -5.84
N VAL A 189 -2.78 -0.56 -5.25
CA VAL A 189 -1.66 0.08 -5.93
C VAL A 189 -0.39 -0.74 -5.68
N LEU A 190 0.25 -1.18 -6.75
CA LEU A 190 1.49 -1.94 -6.70
C LEU A 190 2.65 -1.07 -7.19
N ILE A 191 3.64 -0.82 -6.35
CA ILE A 191 4.88 -0.14 -6.72
C ILE A 191 5.94 -1.21 -6.97
N ALA A 192 6.38 -1.37 -8.23
CA ALA A 192 7.13 -2.52 -8.69
C ALA A 192 8.47 -2.15 -9.34
N PRO A 193 9.60 -2.80 -8.97
CA PRO A 193 10.89 -2.58 -9.59
C PRO A 193 10.92 -3.17 -11.01
N VAL A 194 11.50 -2.43 -11.98
CA VAL A 194 11.51 -2.85 -13.40
C VAL A 194 12.89 -2.77 -14.06
N ASP A 195 13.96 -2.68 -13.28
CA ASP A 195 15.32 -2.68 -13.83
C ASP A 195 15.70 -4.00 -14.51
N GLY A 196 15.24 -5.12 -14.00
CA GLY A 196 15.41 -6.45 -14.58
C GLY A 196 16.81 -7.03 -14.47
N ALA A 197 17.71 -6.41 -13.71
CA ALA A 197 19.10 -6.83 -13.53
C ALA A 197 19.49 -6.98 -12.07
N TYR A 198 19.33 -5.93 -11.29
CA TYR A 198 19.63 -5.93 -9.84
C TYR A 198 18.47 -6.50 -9.01
N THR A 199 17.24 -6.36 -9.50
CA THR A 199 16.05 -6.97 -8.93
C THR A 199 15.58 -8.16 -9.77
N LEU A 200 14.31 -8.52 -9.68
CA LEU A 200 13.69 -9.58 -10.47
C LEU A 200 13.69 -9.21 -11.98
N GLY A 201 13.96 -10.19 -12.82
CA GLY A 201 13.90 -10.01 -14.29
C GLY A 201 12.56 -9.47 -14.75
N GLN A 202 12.53 -8.58 -15.76
CA GLN A 202 11.31 -7.90 -16.21
C GLN A 202 10.17 -8.88 -16.59
N ARG A 203 10.49 -10.05 -17.14
CA ARG A 203 9.49 -11.07 -17.49
C ARG A 203 8.84 -11.70 -16.24
N ASP A 204 9.67 -11.97 -15.24
CA ASP A 204 9.18 -12.53 -13.96
C ASP A 204 8.46 -11.45 -13.14
N MET A 205 8.86 -10.18 -13.25
CA MET A 205 8.11 -9.07 -12.66
C MET A 205 6.72 -8.92 -13.31
N LEU A 206 6.61 -9.13 -14.62
CA LEU A 206 5.30 -9.19 -15.27
C LEU A 206 4.42 -10.32 -14.68
N GLU A 207 5.02 -11.46 -14.32
CA GLU A 207 4.30 -12.54 -13.63
C GLU A 207 3.84 -12.12 -12.24
N VAL A 208 4.69 -11.43 -11.46
CA VAL A 208 4.30 -10.85 -10.15
C VAL A 208 3.12 -9.89 -10.29
N ILE A 209 3.14 -9.00 -11.29
CA ILE A 209 2.03 -8.07 -11.56
C ILE A 209 0.73 -8.83 -11.85
N ARG A 210 0.81 -9.94 -12.61
CA ARG A 210 -0.35 -10.81 -12.90
C ARG A 210 -0.85 -11.55 -11.66
N GLN A 211 0.06 -11.97 -10.77
CA GLN A 211 -0.28 -12.65 -9.53
C GLN A 211 -1.00 -11.71 -8.56
N VAL A 212 -0.49 -10.49 -8.37
CA VAL A 212 -1.04 -9.49 -7.43
C VAL A 212 -2.35 -8.89 -7.95
N LYS A 213 -2.50 -8.70 -9.27
CA LYS A 213 -3.72 -8.19 -9.93
C LYS A 213 -4.16 -6.81 -9.44
N ALA A 214 -3.23 -5.97 -9.00
CA ALA A 214 -3.56 -4.62 -8.59
C ALA A 214 -4.19 -3.82 -9.76
N PRO A 215 -5.26 -3.05 -9.54
CA PRO A 215 -5.82 -2.15 -10.55
C PRO A 215 -4.80 -1.15 -11.10
N LEU A 216 -3.87 -0.69 -10.26
CA LEU A 216 -2.85 0.27 -10.63
C LEU A 216 -1.45 -0.26 -10.29
N THR A 217 -0.53 -0.23 -11.27
CA THR A 217 0.88 -0.54 -11.03
C THR A 217 1.74 0.65 -11.41
N ILE A 218 2.67 1.03 -10.52
CA ILE A 218 3.63 2.13 -10.71
C ILE A 218 5.01 1.52 -10.83
N PRO A 219 5.70 1.60 -11.99
CA PRO A 219 7.06 1.12 -12.14
C PRO A 219 8.07 2.04 -11.43
N MET A 220 9.06 1.42 -10.80
CA MET A 220 10.18 2.09 -10.14
C MET A 220 11.50 1.36 -10.42
N HIS A 221 12.58 1.78 -9.77
CA HIS A 221 13.89 1.12 -9.80
C HIS A 221 14.41 0.93 -11.24
N PHE A 222 14.30 1.97 -12.05
CA PHE A 222 14.88 2.01 -13.40
C PHE A 222 15.94 3.12 -13.45
N PHE A 223 17.16 2.76 -13.85
CA PHE A 223 18.30 3.67 -13.85
C PHE A 223 18.36 4.58 -15.09
N THR A 224 17.63 4.22 -16.14
CA THR A 224 17.59 4.99 -17.40
C THR A 224 16.19 4.91 -18.02
N PRO A 225 15.78 5.92 -18.79
CA PRO A 225 14.54 5.85 -19.56
C PRO A 225 14.44 4.62 -20.46
N ARG A 226 15.57 4.17 -21.01
CA ARG A 226 15.63 2.98 -21.89
C ARG A 226 15.19 1.71 -21.16
N VAL A 227 15.58 1.53 -19.91
CA VAL A 227 15.20 0.35 -19.11
C VAL A 227 13.69 0.35 -18.88
N LEU A 228 13.11 1.51 -18.53
CA LEU A 228 11.67 1.67 -18.42
C LEU A 228 10.95 1.36 -19.74
N GLU A 229 11.40 1.93 -20.87
CA GLU A 229 10.77 1.70 -22.18
C GLU A 229 10.84 0.24 -22.62
N ASN A 230 11.91 -0.49 -22.29
CA ASN A 230 11.99 -1.93 -22.52
C ASN A 230 10.90 -2.68 -21.77
N PHE A 231 10.69 -2.34 -20.50
CA PHE A 231 9.61 -2.91 -19.69
C PHE A 231 8.24 -2.56 -20.28
N LEU A 232 8.01 -1.29 -20.60
CA LEU A 232 6.72 -0.85 -21.16
C LEU A 232 6.41 -1.55 -22.51
N THR A 233 7.43 -1.77 -23.35
CA THR A 233 7.30 -2.54 -24.59
C THR A 233 6.90 -3.99 -24.31
N LEU A 234 7.51 -4.61 -23.31
CA LEU A 234 7.20 -5.99 -22.91
C LEU A 234 5.74 -6.17 -22.51
N ILE A 235 5.15 -5.17 -21.82
CA ILE A 235 3.81 -5.28 -21.25
C ILE A 235 2.70 -4.69 -22.14
N ALA A 236 3.03 -3.97 -23.20
CA ALA A 236 2.12 -3.13 -24.00
C ALA A 236 0.90 -3.85 -24.56
N SER A 237 1.00 -5.16 -24.85
CA SER A 237 -0.12 -5.96 -25.34
C SER A 237 -1.13 -6.38 -24.26
N GLN A 238 -0.81 -6.17 -22.97
CA GLN A 238 -1.56 -6.71 -21.84
C GLN A 238 -2.10 -5.61 -20.93
N TYR A 239 -1.38 -4.51 -20.83
CA TYR A 239 -1.69 -3.42 -19.90
C TYR A 239 -1.70 -2.07 -20.63
N PRO A 240 -2.77 -1.28 -20.50
CA PRO A 240 -2.73 0.13 -20.85
C PRO A 240 -1.63 0.85 -20.06
N VAL A 241 -0.94 1.77 -20.72
CA VAL A 241 0.08 2.60 -20.10
C VAL A 241 -0.39 4.04 -20.06
N GLN A 242 -0.38 4.65 -18.89
CA GLN A 242 -0.60 6.08 -18.68
C GLN A 242 0.66 6.74 -18.15
N ARG A 243 0.87 8.02 -18.48
CA ARG A 243 2.00 8.80 -17.96
C ARG A 243 1.45 10.00 -17.21
N ALA A 244 1.87 10.17 -15.96
CA ALA A 244 1.61 11.37 -15.20
C ALA A 244 2.43 12.55 -15.79
N GLY A 245 1.90 13.75 -15.63
CA GLY A 245 2.57 14.96 -16.08
C GLY A 245 3.76 15.42 -15.23
N GLY A 246 4.14 14.64 -14.19
CA GLY A 246 5.21 15.00 -13.25
C GLY A 246 5.53 13.86 -12.29
N SER A 247 6.15 14.21 -11.16
CA SER A 247 6.58 13.26 -10.11
C SER A 247 5.49 12.93 -9.08
N HIS A 248 4.37 13.63 -9.09
CA HIS A 248 3.31 13.56 -8.10
C HIS A 248 1.97 13.16 -8.70
N VAL A 249 1.21 12.35 -7.97
CA VAL A 249 -0.19 12.02 -8.27
C VAL A 249 -0.98 11.92 -6.95
N THR A 250 -2.25 12.32 -7.00
CA THR A 250 -3.20 12.08 -5.93
C THR A 250 -4.07 10.89 -6.31
N LEU A 251 -4.18 9.90 -5.43
CA LEU A 251 -4.93 8.67 -5.66
C LEU A 251 -6.09 8.54 -4.68
N SER A 252 -7.17 7.94 -5.13
CA SER A 252 -8.29 7.50 -4.28
C SER A 252 -8.89 6.22 -4.85
N ARG A 253 -9.63 5.48 -4.05
CA ARG A 253 -10.33 4.27 -4.51
C ARG A 253 -11.24 4.55 -5.72
N ALA A 254 -11.91 5.71 -5.75
CA ALA A 254 -12.79 6.10 -6.85
C ALA A 254 -12.05 6.38 -8.18
N MET A 255 -10.74 6.68 -8.11
CA MET A 255 -9.90 6.98 -9.28
C MET A 255 -9.19 5.74 -9.83
N LEU A 256 -9.26 4.61 -9.14
CA LEU A 256 -8.62 3.38 -9.62
C LEU A 256 -9.22 2.94 -10.96
N PRO A 257 -8.38 2.55 -11.92
CA PRO A 257 -8.85 2.12 -13.23
C PRO A 257 -9.61 0.79 -13.13
N ARG A 258 -10.63 0.64 -13.95
CA ARG A 258 -11.40 -0.62 -14.05
C ARG A 258 -10.64 -1.73 -14.78
N VAL A 259 -9.70 -1.34 -15.62
CA VAL A 259 -8.80 -2.24 -16.33
C VAL A 259 -7.42 -2.05 -15.71
N PRO A 260 -6.73 -3.10 -15.26
CA PRO A 260 -5.39 -2.98 -14.69
C PRO A 260 -4.47 -2.17 -15.60
N THR A 261 -3.88 -1.12 -15.05
CA THR A 261 -3.16 -0.08 -15.82
C THR A 261 -1.80 0.17 -15.20
N ILE A 262 -0.81 0.43 -16.04
CA ILE A 262 0.52 0.88 -15.62
C ILE A 262 0.54 2.40 -15.64
N LEU A 263 0.84 3.04 -14.50
CA LEU A 263 0.98 4.48 -14.37
C LEU A 263 2.45 4.84 -14.20
N VAL A 264 3.02 5.46 -15.20
CA VAL A 264 4.39 5.98 -15.15
C VAL A 264 4.39 7.37 -14.53
N ILE A 265 5.11 7.50 -13.42
CA ILE A 265 5.37 8.78 -12.74
C ILE A 265 6.85 9.12 -12.97
N ALA A 266 7.17 10.34 -13.33
CA ALA A 266 8.56 10.78 -13.49
C ALA A 266 9.22 10.94 -12.10
N PRO A 267 10.49 10.55 -11.91
CA PRO A 267 11.18 10.81 -10.66
C PRO A 267 11.42 12.33 -10.48
N GLU A 268 11.33 12.83 -9.24
CA GLU A 268 11.68 14.22 -8.90
C GLU A 268 13.17 14.50 -9.13
N ARG A 269 14.00 13.54 -8.73
CA ARG A 269 15.45 13.58 -8.92
C ARG A 269 15.80 12.47 -9.89
N GLY A 270 16.69 12.80 -10.84
CA GLY A 270 17.11 11.82 -11.83
C GLY A 270 17.58 10.53 -11.16
N GLY A 271 17.09 9.39 -11.66
CA GLY A 271 17.52 8.07 -11.21
C GLY A 271 18.93 7.78 -11.64
#